data_8e152c3ef7e125bd4728aa90ff86d7d9
#
_entry.id   8e152c3ef7e125bd4728aa90ff86d7d9
#
_cell.length_a   1.000
_cell.length_b   1.000
_cell.length_c   1.000
_cell.angle_alpha   90.00
_cell.angle_beta   90.00
_cell.angle_gamma   90.00
#
_symmetry.space_group_name_H-M   'P 1'
#
loop_
_entity.id
_entity.type
_entity.pdbx_description
1 polymer ?
#
loop_
_entity_poly.entity_id
_entity_poly.type
_entity_poly.pdbx_seq_one_letter_code
_entity_poly.pdbx_strand_id
1 'polypeptide(L)'
;MGNATPGQPGQFSSNPGSGSYGVYAPQPAPGQPTVAPVKTNPNSTQNTLQIAEIRDGIVIMNDGSFRSVVMVKSINFDLMSPQEREAVEYSYQGFLNSLYFPVQIFIRSQKVDLRPYIERLDKIRSEQDNMLLALLMEDYIDFIAQLSAQTNIMDKKFYVVIPYFPVADLTKALTQSKNFFSGLTALFSNKEQHVTIHEADLNKAKDELRNRVQAVLAGLQQCSIQGLPLDTQELIELYYDTYNPDTATRQQLKNFNNLAAPVIERGQGLAPQPGLDREIQ
;
A
#
# COMPACT_ATOMS: atom_id res chain seq x y z
N MET A 1 12.48 80.16 -34.66
CA MET A 1 13.80 79.70 -35.16
C MET A 1 14.00 78.30 -34.71
N GLY A 2 14.25 77.34 -35.58
CA GLY A 2 14.68 76.02 -35.24
C GLY A 2 13.76 74.90 -35.79
N ASN A 3 14.05 74.51 -37.00
CA ASN A 3 13.49 73.47 -37.85
C ASN A 3 13.42 72.08 -37.17
N ALA A 4 12.32 71.37 -37.36
CA ALA A 4 12.23 69.97 -37.29
C ALA A 4 11.97 69.32 -38.64
N THR A 5 12.81 68.37 -39.03
CA THR A 5 12.72 67.60 -40.25
C THR A 5 12.02 66.25 -40.01
N PRO A 6 11.14 65.79 -40.92
CA PRO A 6 10.42 64.51 -40.71
C PRO A 6 11.21 63.34 -41.29
N GLY A 7 11.25 62.22 -40.52
CA GLY A 7 11.85 60.94 -40.93
C GLY A 7 10.88 60.06 -41.72
N GLN A 8 11.40 59.35 -42.68
CA GLN A 8 10.74 58.49 -43.68
C GLN A 8 10.17 57.18 -43.11
N PRO A 9 9.16 56.59 -43.76
CA PRO A 9 8.54 55.30 -43.35
C PRO A 9 9.33 54.10 -43.87
N GLY A 10 9.63 53.18 -43.02
CA GLY A 10 10.27 51.90 -43.32
C GLY A 10 9.26 50.85 -43.85
N GLN A 11 9.70 50.15 -44.85
CA GLN A 11 8.98 49.18 -45.69
C GLN A 11 8.53 47.97 -44.92
N PHE A 12 7.26 47.55 -45.11
CA PHE A 12 6.73 46.25 -44.76
C PHE A 12 7.25 45.17 -45.70
N SER A 13 7.94 44.15 -45.13
CA SER A 13 8.19 42.88 -45.80
C SER A 13 7.30 41.82 -45.23
N SER A 14 6.38 41.33 -46.01
CA SER A 14 5.48 40.21 -45.73
C SER A 14 6.20 38.90 -45.96
N ASN A 15 6.32 38.06 -44.91
CA ASN A 15 6.68 36.68 -45.08
C ASN A 15 5.68 35.79 -44.26
N PRO A 16 4.93 34.87 -44.89
CA PRO A 16 4.03 33.97 -44.18
C PRO A 16 4.81 32.72 -43.80
N GLY A 17 5.18 32.60 -42.52
CA GLY A 17 5.85 31.43 -41.94
C GLY A 17 5.03 30.85 -40.82
N SER A 18 4.59 29.64 -41.04
CA SER A 18 3.92 28.68 -40.16
C SER A 18 4.13 28.90 -38.63
N GLY A 19 3.06 29.25 -37.93
CA GLY A 19 3.02 29.36 -36.49
C GLY A 19 2.98 27.96 -35.84
N SER A 20 4.06 27.56 -35.26
CA SER A 20 4.08 26.51 -34.22
C SER A 20 3.66 27.18 -32.91
N TYR A 21 2.51 26.79 -32.39
CA TYR A 21 2.09 27.15 -31.03
C TYR A 21 2.97 26.42 -30.03
N GLY A 22 4.04 27.06 -29.60
CA GLY A 22 4.83 26.64 -28.47
C GLY A 22 4.00 26.77 -27.19
N VAL A 23 3.68 25.64 -26.59
CA VAL A 23 3.13 25.59 -25.25
C VAL A 23 4.19 26.15 -24.31
N TYR A 24 3.97 27.35 -23.79
CA TYR A 24 4.79 27.94 -22.75
C TYR A 24 4.58 27.11 -21.46
N ALA A 25 5.56 26.27 -21.14
CA ALA A 25 5.66 25.72 -19.79
C ALA A 25 5.97 26.90 -18.82
N PRO A 26 5.30 27.05 -17.70
CA PRO A 26 5.60 28.08 -16.72
C PRO A 26 7.05 27.94 -16.25
N GLN A 27 7.83 29.00 -16.34
CA GLN A 27 9.19 29.05 -15.79
C GLN A 27 9.11 28.97 -14.26
N PRO A 28 9.92 28.10 -13.61
CA PRO A 28 9.98 28.05 -12.16
C PRO A 28 10.50 29.38 -11.59
N ALA A 29 9.91 29.82 -10.48
CA ALA A 29 10.33 31.03 -9.79
C ALA A 29 11.80 30.93 -9.34
N PRO A 30 12.58 32.03 -9.37
CA PRO A 30 13.99 32.02 -8.96
C PRO A 30 14.12 31.67 -7.47
N GLY A 31 14.76 30.53 -7.16
CA GLY A 31 15.02 30.06 -5.79
C GLY A 31 14.51 28.65 -5.45
N GLN A 32 13.77 27.97 -6.34
CA GLN A 32 13.48 26.56 -6.14
C GLN A 32 14.60 25.69 -6.68
N PRO A 33 15.13 24.72 -5.91
CA PRO A 33 16.09 23.76 -6.43
C PRO A 33 15.40 22.95 -7.53
N THR A 34 15.86 23.07 -8.76
CA THR A 34 15.48 22.21 -9.88
C THR A 34 16.01 20.80 -9.57
N VAL A 35 15.14 19.94 -9.05
CA VAL A 35 15.46 18.53 -8.89
C VAL A 35 15.53 17.95 -10.31
N ALA A 36 16.73 17.61 -10.78
CA ALA A 36 16.92 16.92 -12.04
C ALA A 36 16.12 15.61 -12.03
N PRO A 37 15.45 15.22 -13.13
CA PRO A 37 14.72 13.96 -13.19
C PRO A 37 15.69 12.80 -12.92
N VAL A 38 15.47 12.11 -11.79
CA VAL A 38 16.27 10.96 -11.41
C VAL A 38 15.96 9.83 -12.39
N LYS A 39 16.97 9.34 -13.09
CA LYS A 39 16.84 8.19 -13.98
C LYS A 39 16.48 6.97 -13.13
N THR A 40 15.23 6.52 -13.22
CA THR A 40 14.77 5.27 -12.59
C THR A 40 15.50 4.10 -13.22
N ASN A 41 16.10 3.24 -12.40
CA ASN A 41 16.74 2.02 -12.89
C ASN A 41 15.63 1.09 -13.43
N PRO A 42 15.65 0.71 -14.73
CA PRO A 42 14.60 -0.12 -15.33
C PRO A 42 14.50 -1.51 -14.66
N ASN A 43 15.56 -1.97 -13.98
CA ASN A 43 15.61 -3.24 -13.26
C ASN A 43 15.25 -3.12 -11.76
N SER A 44 14.73 -1.97 -11.31
CA SER A 44 14.31 -1.80 -9.93
C SER A 44 13.06 -2.62 -9.63
N THR A 45 13.06 -3.35 -8.50
CA THR A 45 11.87 -4.04 -7.98
C THR A 45 10.70 -3.12 -7.70
N GLN A 46 10.94 -1.82 -7.51
CA GLN A 46 9.91 -0.79 -7.37
C GLN A 46 9.01 -0.69 -8.61
N ASN A 47 9.53 -1.00 -9.80
CA ASN A 47 8.75 -0.97 -11.03
C ASN A 47 7.72 -2.11 -11.12
N THR A 48 7.85 -3.15 -10.30
CA THR A 48 6.90 -4.27 -10.22
C THR A 48 5.79 -4.02 -9.19
N LEU A 49 5.95 -3.03 -8.31
CA LEU A 49 4.90 -2.63 -7.37
C LEU A 49 3.76 -1.95 -8.12
N GLN A 50 2.58 -2.55 -8.04
CA GLN A 50 1.37 -2.01 -8.67
C GLN A 50 0.62 -1.00 -7.78
N ILE A 51 1.24 -0.55 -6.70
CA ILE A 51 0.68 0.42 -5.75
C ILE A 51 1.21 1.80 -6.14
N ALA A 52 0.29 2.74 -6.38
CA ALA A 52 0.62 4.14 -6.63
C ALA A 52 0.78 4.92 -5.32
N GLU A 53 -0.17 4.77 -4.40
CA GLU A 53 -0.21 5.50 -3.14
C GLU A 53 -1.02 4.73 -2.08
N ILE A 54 -0.72 4.94 -0.79
CA ILE A 54 -1.55 4.51 0.33
C ILE A 54 -1.93 5.76 1.11
N ARG A 55 -3.24 6.08 1.15
CA ARG A 55 -3.75 7.28 1.80
C ARG A 55 -5.15 7.05 2.37
N ASP A 56 -5.42 7.61 3.54
CA ASP A 56 -6.74 7.61 4.19
C ASP A 56 -7.35 6.20 4.37
N GLY A 57 -6.51 5.20 4.70
CA GLY A 57 -6.95 3.81 4.85
C GLY A 57 -7.29 3.11 3.52
N ILE A 58 -6.82 3.66 2.39
CA ILE A 58 -7.09 3.14 1.06
C ILE A 58 -5.79 2.95 0.29
N VAL A 59 -5.67 1.83 -0.39
CA VAL A 59 -4.59 1.55 -1.35
C VAL A 59 -5.06 1.96 -2.73
N ILE A 60 -4.30 2.83 -3.36
CA ILE A 60 -4.51 3.31 -4.71
C ILE A 60 -3.56 2.56 -5.63
N MET A 61 -4.11 1.90 -6.64
CA MET A 61 -3.35 1.08 -7.57
C MET A 61 -2.90 1.88 -8.80
N ASN A 62 -1.85 1.42 -9.46
CA ASN A 62 -1.36 2.04 -10.70
C ASN A 62 -2.36 2.00 -11.86
N ASP A 63 -3.37 1.13 -11.80
CA ASP A 63 -4.47 1.03 -12.76
C ASP A 63 -5.62 2.02 -12.47
N GLY A 64 -5.49 2.86 -11.43
CA GLY A 64 -6.53 3.79 -10.99
C GLY A 64 -7.62 3.16 -10.14
N SER A 65 -7.53 1.87 -9.83
CA SER A 65 -8.47 1.20 -8.93
C SER A 65 -8.08 1.41 -7.46
N PHE A 66 -9.05 1.25 -6.58
CA PHE A 66 -8.90 1.46 -5.16
C PHE A 66 -9.15 0.16 -4.38
N ARG A 67 -8.48 -0.01 -3.24
CA ARG A 67 -8.65 -1.17 -2.36
C ARG A 67 -8.77 -0.70 -0.92
N SER A 68 -9.71 -1.29 -0.19
CA SER A 68 -9.75 -1.25 1.27
C SER A 68 -9.52 -2.66 1.80
N VAL A 69 -8.88 -2.78 2.95
CA VAL A 69 -8.55 -4.06 3.56
C VAL A 69 -9.14 -4.13 4.94
N VAL A 70 -9.81 -5.23 5.24
CA VAL A 70 -10.38 -5.54 6.56
C VAL A 70 -9.60 -6.71 7.12
N MET A 71 -8.97 -6.55 8.28
CA MET A 71 -8.41 -7.65 9.04
C MET A 71 -9.54 -8.40 9.76
N VAL A 72 -9.52 -9.72 9.71
CA VAL A 72 -10.59 -10.58 10.22
C VAL A 72 -10.03 -11.55 11.25
N LYS A 73 -10.72 -11.67 12.38
CA LYS A 73 -10.37 -12.62 13.44
C LYS A 73 -11.00 -13.98 13.13
N SER A 74 -10.20 -15.05 13.18
CA SER A 74 -10.73 -16.42 13.04
C SER A 74 -11.58 -16.81 14.24
N ILE A 75 -12.54 -17.70 13.98
CA ILE A 75 -13.35 -18.36 15.01
C ILE A 75 -12.91 -19.82 15.13
N ASN A 76 -13.10 -20.40 16.31
CA ASN A 76 -12.74 -21.79 16.59
C ASN A 76 -13.90 -22.73 16.21
N PHE A 77 -14.07 -22.93 14.89
CA PHE A 77 -15.19 -23.68 14.33
C PHE A 77 -15.27 -25.12 14.85
N ASP A 78 -14.11 -25.78 15.07
CA ASP A 78 -14.05 -27.18 15.52
C ASP A 78 -14.52 -27.38 16.96
N LEU A 79 -14.48 -26.33 17.78
CA LEU A 79 -14.95 -26.37 19.17
C LEU A 79 -16.45 -26.08 19.32
N MET A 80 -17.13 -25.74 18.22
CA MET A 80 -18.56 -25.45 18.22
C MET A 80 -19.39 -26.75 18.22
N SER A 81 -20.55 -26.69 18.83
CA SER A 81 -21.55 -27.74 18.72
C SER A 81 -22.07 -27.91 17.29
N PRO A 82 -22.64 -29.06 16.91
CA PRO A 82 -23.18 -29.23 15.55
C PRO A 82 -24.20 -28.16 15.15
N GLN A 83 -25.06 -27.73 16.07
CA GLN A 83 -26.08 -26.71 15.85
C GLN A 83 -25.44 -25.32 15.59
N GLU A 84 -24.42 -24.99 16.37
CA GLU A 84 -23.68 -23.72 16.20
C GLU A 84 -22.94 -23.70 14.85
N ARG A 85 -22.31 -24.81 14.46
CA ARG A 85 -21.66 -24.92 13.15
C ARG A 85 -22.63 -24.72 12.00
N GLU A 86 -23.79 -25.40 12.05
CA GLU A 86 -24.85 -25.25 11.05
C GLU A 86 -25.34 -23.79 10.97
N ALA A 87 -25.54 -23.13 12.12
CA ALA A 87 -25.93 -21.72 12.16
C ALA A 87 -24.90 -20.78 11.54
N VAL A 88 -23.60 -21.02 11.80
CA VAL A 88 -22.50 -20.25 11.20
C VAL A 88 -22.42 -20.48 9.68
N GLU A 89 -22.55 -21.75 9.23
CA GLU A 89 -22.57 -22.09 7.79
C GLU A 89 -23.72 -21.40 7.06
N TYR A 90 -24.92 -21.41 7.66
CA TYR A 90 -26.09 -20.75 7.07
C TYR A 90 -25.91 -19.23 7.01
N SER A 91 -25.38 -18.63 8.07
CA SER A 91 -25.07 -17.20 8.12
C SER A 91 -24.01 -16.82 7.09
N TYR A 92 -23.01 -17.68 6.89
CA TYR A 92 -21.96 -17.47 5.90
C TYR A 92 -22.49 -17.54 4.46
N GLN A 93 -23.42 -18.46 4.18
CA GLN A 93 -24.12 -18.47 2.89
C GLN A 93 -24.92 -17.20 2.68
N GLY A 94 -25.62 -16.72 3.71
CA GLY A 94 -26.32 -15.43 3.68
C GLY A 94 -25.38 -14.26 3.37
N PHE A 95 -24.21 -14.23 4.04
CA PHE A 95 -23.18 -13.24 3.77
C PHE A 95 -22.72 -13.27 2.31
N LEU A 96 -22.34 -14.45 1.79
CA LEU A 96 -21.88 -14.57 0.40
C LEU A 96 -22.95 -14.13 -0.61
N ASN A 97 -24.21 -14.46 -0.36
CA ASN A 97 -25.34 -14.06 -1.21
C ASN A 97 -25.65 -12.57 -1.16
N SER A 98 -25.27 -11.89 -0.08
CA SER A 98 -25.46 -10.43 0.09
C SER A 98 -24.41 -9.58 -0.65
N LEU A 99 -23.31 -10.20 -1.10
CA LEU A 99 -22.24 -9.48 -1.78
C LEU A 99 -22.64 -9.13 -3.22
N TYR A 100 -22.73 -7.83 -3.52
CA TYR A 100 -22.98 -7.30 -4.87
C TYR A 100 -21.72 -6.80 -5.57
N PHE A 101 -20.57 -7.00 -4.95
CA PHE A 101 -19.24 -6.67 -5.47
C PHE A 101 -18.27 -7.83 -5.19
N PRO A 102 -17.19 -7.96 -5.97
CA PRO A 102 -16.17 -8.98 -5.72
C PRO A 102 -15.40 -8.65 -4.43
N VAL A 103 -15.02 -9.69 -3.70
CA VAL A 103 -14.09 -9.61 -2.57
C VAL A 103 -12.96 -10.62 -2.77
N GLN A 104 -11.80 -10.34 -2.21
CA GLN A 104 -10.68 -11.27 -2.17
C GLN A 104 -10.37 -11.62 -0.72
N ILE A 105 -10.30 -12.91 -0.42
CA ILE A 105 -9.84 -13.40 0.89
C ILE A 105 -8.35 -13.66 0.78
N PHE A 106 -7.58 -13.01 1.63
CA PHE A 106 -6.13 -13.16 1.70
C PHE A 106 -5.74 -13.72 3.06
N ILE A 107 -5.00 -14.82 3.05
CA ILE A 107 -4.50 -15.47 4.27
C ILE A 107 -2.98 -15.37 4.26
N ARG A 108 -2.43 -14.74 5.29
CA ARG A 108 -1.00 -14.63 5.48
C ARG A 108 -0.56 -15.56 6.61
N SER A 109 0.37 -16.44 6.32
CA SER A 109 1.03 -17.30 7.30
C SER A 109 2.47 -16.85 7.47
N GLN A 110 2.88 -16.55 8.68
CA GLN A 110 4.25 -16.13 9.00
C GLN A 110 4.76 -16.85 10.23
N LYS A 111 6.08 -17.07 10.29
CA LYS A 111 6.71 -17.63 11.48
C LYS A 111 6.62 -16.63 12.62
N VAL A 112 6.21 -17.09 13.78
CA VAL A 112 6.16 -16.27 15.01
C VAL A 112 7.58 -16.01 15.47
N ASP A 113 7.90 -14.75 15.72
CA ASP A 113 9.15 -14.36 16.39
C ASP A 113 8.93 -14.34 17.90
N LEU A 114 9.50 -15.31 18.61
CA LEU A 114 9.41 -15.41 20.05
C LEU A 114 10.49 -14.62 20.79
N ARG A 115 11.45 -13.99 20.08
CA ARG A 115 12.53 -13.21 20.72
C ARG A 115 12.02 -12.09 21.64
N PRO A 116 11.04 -11.25 21.23
CA PRO A 116 10.53 -10.20 22.11
C PRO A 116 9.85 -10.74 23.36
N TYR A 117 9.25 -11.94 23.27
CA TYR A 117 8.67 -12.61 24.43
C TYR A 117 9.75 -13.12 25.39
N ILE A 118 10.80 -13.75 24.86
CA ILE A 118 11.95 -14.25 25.62
C ILE A 118 12.66 -13.08 26.33
N GLU A 119 12.92 -11.98 25.62
CA GLU A 119 13.53 -10.77 26.20
C GLU A 119 12.71 -10.19 27.34
N ARG A 120 11.37 -10.20 27.23
CA ARG A 120 10.47 -9.74 28.31
C ARG A 120 10.56 -10.66 29.53
N LEU A 121 10.59 -11.98 29.32
CA LEU A 121 10.74 -12.95 30.40
C LEU A 121 12.10 -12.79 31.10
N ASP A 122 13.16 -12.61 30.34
CA ASP A 122 14.51 -12.43 30.86
C ASP A 122 14.62 -11.16 31.71
N LYS A 123 13.97 -10.07 31.27
CA LYS A 123 13.86 -8.85 32.07
C LYS A 123 13.13 -9.10 33.40
N ILE A 124 11.98 -9.79 33.37
CA ILE A 124 11.24 -10.13 34.60
C ILE A 124 12.08 -11.03 35.50
N ARG A 125 12.81 -12.00 34.94
CA ARG A 125 13.74 -12.86 35.68
C ARG A 125 14.82 -12.07 36.41
N SER A 126 15.40 -11.06 35.74
CA SER A 126 16.46 -10.23 36.32
C SER A 126 15.99 -9.29 37.44
N GLU A 127 14.70 -8.96 37.44
CA GLU A 127 14.05 -8.14 38.49
C GLU A 127 13.47 -8.97 39.65
N GLN A 128 13.61 -10.30 39.61
CA GLN A 128 13.00 -11.23 40.59
C GLN A 128 13.88 -11.39 41.83
N ASP A 129 13.35 -11.01 43.00
CA ASP A 129 14.06 -11.14 44.29
C ASP A 129 14.11 -12.60 44.79
N ASN A 130 13.17 -13.45 44.38
CA ASN A 130 13.13 -14.85 44.77
C ASN A 130 14.03 -15.69 43.86
N MET A 131 15.20 -16.10 44.39
CA MET A 131 16.20 -16.86 43.67
C MET A 131 15.68 -18.19 43.09
N LEU A 132 14.79 -18.89 43.80
CA LEU A 132 14.22 -20.14 43.31
C LEU A 132 13.28 -19.91 42.14
N LEU A 133 12.52 -18.81 42.17
CA LEU A 133 11.63 -18.45 41.08
C LEU A 133 12.44 -17.95 39.85
N ALA A 134 13.51 -17.20 40.08
CA ALA A 134 14.42 -16.78 39.02
C ALA A 134 15.07 -17.98 38.28
N LEU A 135 15.48 -19.01 39.00
CA LEU A 135 16.01 -20.26 38.43
C LEU A 135 14.94 -21.02 37.62
N LEU A 136 13.70 -21.10 38.12
CA LEU A 136 12.59 -21.75 37.40
C LEU A 136 12.25 -20.97 36.11
N MET A 137 12.35 -19.64 36.14
CA MET A 137 12.15 -18.81 34.96
C MET A 137 13.27 -19.01 33.93
N GLU A 138 14.50 -19.21 34.35
CA GLU A 138 15.62 -19.54 33.46
C GLU A 138 15.36 -20.85 32.70
N ASP A 139 15.01 -21.92 33.41
CA ASP A 139 14.62 -23.21 32.81
C ASP A 139 13.47 -23.05 31.80
N TYR A 140 12.48 -22.22 32.12
CA TYR A 140 11.35 -21.95 31.24
C TYR A 140 11.77 -21.17 29.99
N ILE A 141 12.64 -20.16 30.12
CA ILE A 141 13.19 -19.38 29.00
C ILE A 141 13.95 -20.30 28.05
N ASP A 142 14.80 -21.17 28.59
CA ASP A 142 15.56 -22.14 27.79
C ASP A 142 14.65 -23.13 27.08
N PHE A 143 13.60 -23.61 27.72
CA PHE A 143 12.59 -24.47 27.10
C PHE A 143 11.88 -23.76 25.93
N ILE A 144 11.45 -22.52 26.10
CA ILE A 144 10.80 -21.73 25.04
C ILE A 144 11.76 -21.44 23.88
N ALA A 145 13.03 -21.14 24.18
CA ALA A 145 14.05 -20.91 23.16
C ALA A 145 14.30 -22.19 22.32
N GLN A 146 14.40 -23.34 22.96
CA GLN A 146 14.53 -24.64 22.28
C GLN A 146 13.29 -24.98 21.45
N LEU A 147 12.09 -24.78 22.00
CA LEU A 147 10.82 -24.97 21.27
C LEU A 147 10.75 -24.10 20.02
N SER A 148 11.13 -22.83 20.14
CA SER A 148 11.19 -21.89 19.00
C SER A 148 12.16 -22.31 17.90
N ALA A 149 13.27 -22.93 18.28
CA ALA A 149 14.28 -23.41 17.33
C ALA A 149 13.85 -24.72 16.63
N GLN A 150 13.15 -25.60 17.35
CA GLN A 150 12.76 -26.92 16.85
C GLN A 150 11.42 -26.91 16.11
N THR A 151 10.51 -25.99 16.46
CA THR A 151 9.15 -25.98 15.95
C THR A 151 8.87 -24.71 15.14
N ASN A 152 8.37 -24.89 13.93
CA ASN A 152 7.89 -23.78 13.12
C ASN A 152 6.49 -23.35 13.61
N ILE A 153 6.45 -22.48 14.61
CA ILE A 153 5.20 -21.89 15.08
C ILE A 153 4.77 -20.83 14.07
N MET A 154 3.60 -21.04 13.46
CA MET A 154 3.07 -20.16 12.41
C MET A 154 1.86 -19.40 12.93
N ASP A 155 1.88 -18.09 12.77
CA ASP A 155 0.71 -17.21 12.94
C ASP A 155 -0.01 -17.03 11.62
N LYS A 156 -1.34 -17.12 11.64
CA LYS A 156 -2.19 -16.90 10.46
C LYS A 156 -3.06 -15.69 10.67
N LYS A 157 -2.90 -14.71 9.80
CA LYS A 157 -3.75 -13.51 9.75
C LYS A 157 -4.64 -13.56 8.52
N PHE A 158 -5.89 -13.20 8.70
CA PHE A 158 -6.91 -13.25 7.67
C PHE A 158 -7.33 -11.83 7.30
N TYR A 159 -7.47 -11.59 5.99
CA TYR A 159 -7.84 -10.30 5.46
C TYR A 159 -8.89 -10.44 4.37
N VAL A 160 -9.83 -9.50 4.33
CA VAL A 160 -10.76 -9.34 3.22
C VAL A 160 -10.40 -8.06 2.47
N VAL A 161 -10.02 -8.20 1.21
CA VAL A 161 -9.69 -7.07 0.32
C VAL A 161 -10.92 -6.72 -0.50
N ILE A 162 -11.32 -5.47 -0.43
CA ILE A 162 -12.52 -4.93 -1.07
C ILE A 162 -12.11 -3.96 -2.16
N PRO A 163 -12.29 -4.31 -3.44
CA PRO A 163 -11.93 -3.44 -4.56
C PRO A 163 -13.04 -2.45 -4.92
N TYR A 164 -12.63 -1.31 -5.45
CA TYR A 164 -13.48 -0.37 -6.16
C TYR A 164 -12.82 0.04 -7.48
N PHE A 165 -13.57 -0.05 -8.58
CA PHE A 165 -13.14 0.35 -9.92
C PHE A 165 -13.98 1.55 -10.36
N PRO A 166 -13.39 2.72 -10.61
CA PRO A 166 -14.12 3.86 -11.18
C PRO A 166 -14.73 3.49 -12.54
N VAL A 167 -15.96 3.94 -12.78
CA VAL A 167 -16.73 3.60 -14.00
C VAL A 167 -16.01 4.04 -15.29
N ALA A 168 -15.20 5.11 -15.22
CA ALA A 168 -14.42 5.59 -16.35
C ALA A 168 -13.40 4.57 -16.87
N ASP A 169 -12.89 3.69 -16.00
CA ASP A 169 -11.89 2.70 -16.40
C ASP A 169 -12.52 1.42 -16.94
N LEU A 170 -13.73 1.08 -16.54
CA LEU A 170 -14.49 -0.03 -17.12
C LEU A 170 -14.82 0.22 -18.60
N THR A 171 -15.17 1.44 -18.98
CA THR A 171 -15.44 1.81 -20.36
C THR A 171 -14.16 1.82 -21.20
N LYS A 172 -13.02 2.23 -20.64
CA LYS A 172 -11.70 2.16 -21.29
C LYS A 172 -11.25 0.72 -21.50
N ALA A 173 -11.41 -0.15 -20.50
CA ALA A 173 -11.07 -1.57 -20.60
C ALA A 173 -11.94 -2.28 -21.65
N LEU A 174 -13.22 -1.96 -21.74
CA LEU A 174 -14.14 -2.51 -22.76
C LEU A 174 -13.85 -1.98 -24.16
N THR A 175 -13.39 -0.74 -24.32
CA THR A 175 -13.00 -0.18 -25.62
C THR A 175 -11.63 -0.70 -26.06
N GLN A 176 -10.71 -0.96 -25.14
CA GLN A 176 -9.42 -1.59 -25.45
C GLN A 176 -9.58 -3.04 -25.89
N SER A 177 -10.53 -3.79 -25.34
CA SER A 177 -10.79 -5.17 -25.75
C SER A 177 -11.35 -5.29 -27.18
N LYS A 178 -11.96 -4.24 -27.74
CA LYS A 178 -12.46 -4.20 -29.11
C LYS A 178 -11.36 -3.94 -30.15
N ASN A 179 -10.20 -3.42 -29.73
CA ASN A 179 -9.08 -3.13 -30.62
C ASN A 179 -7.93 -4.14 -30.38
N PHE A 180 -8.16 -5.40 -30.73
CA PHE A 180 -7.18 -6.50 -30.58
C PHE A 180 -5.83 -6.21 -31.26
N PHE A 181 -5.79 -5.35 -32.27
CA PHE A 181 -4.55 -5.00 -32.98
C PHE A 181 -3.74 -3.86 -32.33
N SER A 182 -4.35 -3.01 -31.50
CA SER A 182 -3.61 -1.96 -30.77
C SER A 182 -2.97 -2.48 -29.48
N GLY A 183 -3.41 -3.65 -28.99
CA GLY A 183 -2.84 -4.30 -27.80
C GLY A 183 -1.41 -4.79 -28.00
N LEU A 184 -1.03 -5.16 -29.24
CA LEU A 184 0.33 -5.63 -29.51
C LEU A 184 1.38 -4.50 -29.43
N THR A 185 1.02 -3.29 -29.80
CA THR A 185 1.93 -2.12 -29.71
C THR A 185 2.04 -1.59 -28.27
N ALA A 186 1.03 -1.81 -27.44
CA ALA A 186 1.05 -1.42 -26.03
C ALA A 186 2.00 -2.30 -25.18
N LEU A 187 2.26 -3.54 -25.60
CA LEU A 187 3.21 -4.44 -24.92
C LEU A 187 4.68 -3.98 -25.09
N PHE A 188 4.97 -3.15 -26.09
CA PHE A 188 6.32 -2.64 -26.36
C PHE A 188 6.52 -1.18 -25.89
N SER A 189 5.47 -0.48 -25.46
CA SER A 189 5.60 0.88 -24.91
C SER A 189 5.50 0.81 -23.38
N ASN A 190 6.63 0.83 -22.70
CA ASN A 190 6.77 1.10 -21.28
C ASN A 190 6.39 2.58 -21.00
N LYS A 191 5.12 2.92 -21.20
CA LYS A 191 4.59 4.20 -20.72
C LYS A 191 4.37 4.06 -19.22
N GLU A 192 5.21 4.76 -18.47
CA GLU A 192 4.92 5.05 -17.06
C GLU A 192 3.57 5.76 -16.99
N GLN A 193 2.53 5.03 -16.63
CA GLN A 193 1.22 5.63 -16.38
C GLN A 193 1.28 6.33 -15.02
N HIS A 194 1.58 7.62 -15.04
CA HIS A 194 1.26 8.49 -13.92
C HIS A 194 -0.26 8.60 -13.84
N VAL A 195 -0.85 7.90 -12.90
CA VAL A 195 -2.28 8.02 -12.62
C VAL A 195 -2.49 9.35 -11.90
N THR A 196 -2.98 10.35 -12.63
CA THR A 196 -3.44 11.60 -12.02
C THR A 196 -4.82 11.33 -11.43
N ILE A 197 -4.91 11.15 -10.12
CA ILE A 197 -6.16 10.90 -9.43
C ILE A 197 -6.81 12.25 -9.16
N HIS A 198 -8.01 12.45 -9.71
CA HIS A 198 -8.80 13.63 -9.36
C HIS A 198 -9.36 13.46 -7.95
N GLU A 199 -9.29 14.50 -7.14
CA GLU A 199 -9.76 14.47 -5.75
C GLU A 199 -11.26 14.10 -5.64
N ALA A 200 -12.04 14.46 -6.64
CA ALA A 200 -13.45 14.07 -6.76
C ALA A 200 -13.62 12.54 -6.88
N ASP A 201 -12.78 11.88 -7.67
CA ASP A 201 -12.81 10.42 -7.85
C ASP A 201 -12.35 9.69 -6.58
N LEU A 202 -11.37 10.26 -5.88
CA LEU A 202 -10.93 9.75 -4.59
C LEU A 202 -12.04 9.83 -3.53
N ASN A 203 -12.72 10.95 -3.42
CA ASN A 203 -13.81 11.13 -2.46
C ASN A 203 -14.96 10.16 -2.74
N LYS A 204 -15.35 10.00 -4.00
CA LYS A 204 -16.34 9.02 -4.43
C LYS A 204 -15.91 7.59 -4.10
N ALA A 205 -14.63 7.26 -4.32
CA ALA A 205 -14.07 5.96 -4.00
C ALA A 205 -14.10 5.69 -2.48
N LYS A 206 -13.78 6.71 -1.66
CA LYS A 206 -13.85 6.62 -0.19
C LYS A 206 -15.25 6.30 0.29
N ASP A 207 -16.26 7.00 -0.22
CA ASP A 207 -17.65 6.81 0.19
C ASP A 207 -18.15 5.42 -0.21
N GLU A 208 -17.86 4.99 -1.43
CA GLU A 208 -18.25 3.67 -1.91
C GLU A 208 -17.53 2.53 -1.16
N LEU A 209 -16.23 2.66 -0.94
CA LEU A 209 -15.46 1.68 -0.17
C LEU A 209 -15.93 1.62 1.28
N ARG A 210 -16.27 2.76 1.89
CA ARG A 210 -16.84 2.78 3.25
C ARG A 210 -18.14 1.98 3.31
N ASN A 211 -19.05 2.19 2.34
CA ASN A 211 -20.30 1.45 2.27
C ASN A 211 -20.07 -0.06 2.11
N ARG A 212 -19.15 -0.46 1.24
CA ARG A 212 -18.78 -1.87 1.03
C ARG A 212 -18.15 -2.49 2.27
N VAL A 213 -17.25 -1.78 2.93
CA VAL A 213 -16.64 -2.22 4.19
C VAL A 213 -17.70 -2.44 5.26
N GLN A 214 -18.66 -1.53 5.42
CA GLN A 214 -19.74 -1.69 6.37
C GLN A 214 -20.63 -2.91 6.05
N ALA A 215 -20.94 -3.14 4.77
CA ALA A 215 -21.69 -4.31 4.33
C ALA A 215 -20.95 -5.62 4.66
N VAL A 216 -19.63 -5.67 4.40
CA VAL A 216 -18.79 -6.83 4.73
C VAL A 216 -18.72 -7.06 6.23
N LEU A 217 -18.49 -6.01 7.03
CA LEU A 217 -18.45 -6.11 8.50
C LEU A 217 -19.76 -6.61 9.08
N ALA A 218 -20.89 -6.07 8.60
CA ALA A 218 -22.22 -6.50 9.05
C ALA A 218 -22.49 -7.98 8.71
N GLY A 219 -22.11 -8.44 7.51
CA GLY A 219 -22.24 -9.82 7.11
C GLY A 219 -21.34 -10.78 7.91
N LEU A 220 -20.09 -10.39 8.15
CA LEU A 220 -19.15 -11.17 8.97
C LEU A 220 -19.62 -11.27 10.44
N GLN A 221 -20.19 -10.20 10.98
CA GLN A 221 -20.72 -10.19 12.33
C GLN A 221 -21.89 -11.17 12.51
N GLN A 222 -22.72 -11.39 11.49
CA GLN A 222 -23.76 -12.42 11.52
C GLN A 222 -23.17 -13.84 11.65
N CYS A 223 -21.94 -14.04 11.14
CA CYS A 223 -21.20 -15.29 11.31
C CYS A 223 -20.39 -15.34 12.62
N SER A 224 -20.61 -14.41 13.56
CA SER A 224 -19.81 -14.25 14.80
C SER A 224 -18.32 -13.94 14.53
N ILE A 225 -18.00 -13.43 13.36
CA ILE A 225 -16.65 -13.08 12.95
C ILE A 225 -16.45 -11.59 13.14
N GLN A 226 -15.41 -11.21 13.88
CA GLN A 226 -15.02 -9.81 14.07
C GLN A 226 -14.05 -9.37 12.98
N GLY A 227 -14.28 -8.17 12.43
CA GLY A 227 -13.41 -7.54 11.45
C GLY A 227 -13.07 -6.11 11.86
N LEU A 228 -11.87 -5.66 11.48
CA LEU A 228 -11.37 -4.31 11.68
C LEU A 228 -10.84 -3.78 10.35
N PRO A 229 -11.36 -2.66 9.81
CA PRO A 229 -10.77 -2.03 8.63
C PRO A 229 -9.40 -1.46 9.00
N LEU A 230 -8.41 -1.71 8.15
CA LEU A 230 -7.05 -1.25 8.37
C LEU A 230 -6.96 0.25 8.07
N ASP A 231 -6.25 0.97 8.94
CA ASP A 231 -5.87 2.36 8.71
C ASP A 231 -4.66 2.48 7.77
N THR A 232 -4.22 3.71 7.49
CA THR A 232 -3.09 3.95 6.59
C THR A 232 -1.79 3.34 7.11
N GLN A 233 -1.52 3.44 8.42
CA GLN A 233 -0.32 2.89 9.04
C GLN A 233 -0.34 1.36 8.99
N GLU A 234 -1.45 0.74 9.37
CA GLU A 234 -1.61 -0.71 9.36
C GLU A 234 -1.51 -1.31 7.96
N LEU A 235 -2.00 -0.58 6.94
CA LEU A 235 -1.82 -0.95 5.53
C LEU A 235 -0.36 -0.92 5.12
N ILE A 236 0.37 0.14 5.47
CA ILE A 236 1.79 0.25 5.19
C ILE A 236 2.56 -0.89 5.87
N GLU A 237 2.27 -1.19 7.13
CA GLU A 237 2.87 -2.30 7.86
C GLU A 237 2.56 -3.64 7.20
N LEU A 238 1.31 -3.88 6.78
CA LEU A 238 0.91 -5.09 6.08
C LEU A 238 1.71 -5.31 4.79
N TYR A 239 1.84 -4.27 3.97
CA TYR A 239 2.60 -4.36 2.72
C TYR A 239 4.10 -4.49 2.97
N TYR A 240 4.65 -3.72 3.90
CA TYR A 240 6.05 -3.82 4.29
C TYR A 240 6.42 -5.23 4.75
N ASP A 241 5.64 -5.77 5.67
CA ASP A 241 5.82 -7.12 6.19
C ASP A 241 5.64 -8.20 5.11
N THR A 242 4.76 -7.97 4.13
CA THR A 242 4.49 -8.94 3.07
C THR A 242 5.62 -8.98 2.04
N TYR A 243 6.16 -7.81 1.69
CA TYR A 243 7.24 -7.71 0.70
C TYR A 243 8.64 -7.92 1.31
N ASN A 244 8.78 -7.78 2.63
CA ASN A 244 10.06 -7.86 3.32
C ASN A 244 10.00 -8.81 4.53
N PRO A 245 9.64 -10.10 4.36
CA PRO A 245 9.36 -11.00 5.48
C PRO A 245 10.56 -11.18 6.42
N ASP A 246 11.78 -11.19 5.90
CA ASP A 246 13.00 -11.38 6.69
C ASP A 246 13.46 -10.09 7.39
N THR A 247 13.23 -8.95 6.77
CA THR A 247 13.67 -7.64 7.28
C THR A 247 12.68 -7.06 8.28
N ALA A 248 11.39 -7.25 8.04
CA ALA A 248 10.31 -6.71 8.86
C ALA A 248 10.37 -7.21 10.31
N THR A 249 10.84 -8.44 10.54
CA THR A 249 11.04 -9.00 11.88
C THR A 249 12.18 -8.32 12.66
N ARG A 250 13.14 -7.72 11.97
CA ARG A 250 14.35 -7.11 12.54
C ARG A 250 14.27 -5.59 12.63
N GLN A 251 13.60 -4.99 11.66
CA GLN A 251 13.44 -3.53 11.54
C GLN A 251 11.96 -3.20 11.53
N GLN A 252 11.41 -2.91 12.71
CA GLN A 252 10.05 -2.39 12.80
C GLN A 252 9.96 -1.01 12.18
N LEU A 253 8.90 -0.77 11.41
CA LEU A 253 8.61 0.57 10.89
C LEU A 253 8.38 1.53 12.05
N LYS A 254 9.07 2.67 12.03
CA LYS A 254 8.82 3.74 13.01
C LYS A 254 7.45 4.37 12.72
N ASN A 255 6.80 4.84 13.77
CA ASN A 255 5.48 5.48 13.68
C ASN A 255 5.52 6.69 12.72
N PHE A 256 4.76 6.63 11.62
CA PHE A 256 4.72 7.64 10.57
C PHE A 256 3.81 8.83 10.88
N ASN A 257 3.02 8.78 11.96
CA ASN A 257 2.10 9.86 12.34
C ASN A 257 2.78 11.21 12.59
N ASN A 258 4.11 11.21 12.75
CA ASN A 258 4.91 12.42 12.94
C ASN A 258 5.62 12.90 11.66
N LEU A 259 5.42 12.23 10.52
CA LEU A 259 5.97 12.65 9.25
C LEU A 259 4.98 13.58 8.55
N ALA A 260 5.34 14.83 8.39
CA ALA A 260 4.52 15.86 7.72
C ALA A 260 4.48 15.73 6.19
N ALA A 261 5.03 14.64 5.62
CA ALA A 261 5.07 14.38 4.19
C ALA A 261 4.17 13.19 3.83
N PRO A 262 3.61 13.10 2.60
CA PRO A 262 2.90 11.93 2.13
C PRO A 262 3.83 10.71 2.25
N VAL A 263 3.35 9.68 2.93
CA VAL A 263 4.20 8.62 3.50
C VAL A 263 4.79 7.70 2.45
N ILE A 264 4.15 7.55 1.30
CA ILE A 264 4.67 6.77 0.18
C ILE A 264 4.26 7.46 -1.12
N GLU A 265 5.14 8.25 -1.66
CA GLU A 265 5.21 8.51 -3.08
C GLU A 265 6.21 7.54 -3.70
N ARG A 266 5.97 7.09 -4.92
CA ARG A 266 6.93 6.30 -5.69
C ARG A 266 8.25 7.07 -5.71
N GLY A 267 9.24 6.56 -4.96
CA GLY A 267 10.53 7.24 -4.82
C GLY A 267 11.18 7.47 -6.18
N GLN A 268 11.34 8.72 -6.54
CA GLN A 268 12.17 9.13 -7.65
C GLN A 268 13.62 9.18 -7.14
N GLY A 269 14.28 8.04 -7.03
CA GLY A 269 15.68 8.03 -6.61
C GLY A 269 16.18 6.66 -6.16
N LEU A 270 17.48 6.51 -6.13
CA LEU A 270 18.13 5.41 -5.43
C LEU A 270 17.83 5.59 -3.93
N ALA A 271 17.11 4.64 -3.35
CA ALA A 271 17.01 4.57 -1.89
C ALA A 271 18.43 4.59 -1.32
N PRO A 272 18.72 5.42 -0.29
CA PRO A 272 20.02 5.39 0.36
C PRO A 272 20.23 3.96 0.85
N GLN A 273 21.18 3.25 0.24
CA GLN A 273 21.61 1.96 0.72
C GLN A 273 22.08 2.17 2.16
N PRO A 274 21.61 1.42 3.15
CA PRO A 274 22.21 1.44 4.46
C PRO A 274 23.68 1.09 4.25
N GLY A 275 24.58 2.04 4.57
CA GLY A 275 25.98 1.95 4.24
C GLY A 275 26.57 0.65 4.77
N LEU A 276 26.93 -0.23 3.86
CA LEU A 276 27.74 -1.43 4.10
C LEU A 276 29.18 -1.08 4.51
N ASP A 277 29.51 0.22 4.60
CA ASP A 277 30.88 0.71 4.83
C ASP A 277 31.26 0.83 6.30
N ARG A 278 30.46 0.31 7.24
CA ARG A 278 30.75 0.42 8.69
C ARG A 278 31.22 -0.87 9.37
N GLU A 279 31.47 -1.94 8.66
CA GLU A 279 31.90 -3.21 9.28
C GLU A 279 33.29 -3.70 8.86
N ILE A 280 34.18 -2.80 8.45
CA ILE A 280 35.60 -3.17 8.31
C ILE A 280 36.43 -2.11 9.01
N GLN A 281 36.45 -2.14 10.34
CA GLN A 281 37.56 -1.67 11.20
C GLN A 281 37.65 -2.55 12.44
#